data_b74e8ac077e90f941a5f49dc9e5a58df
#
_entry.id   b74e8ac077e90f941a5f49dc9e5a58df
#
_cell.length_a   1.000
_cell.length_b   1.000
_cell.length_c   1.000
_cell.angle_alpha   90.00
_cell.angle_beta   90.00
_cell.angle_gamma   90.00
#
_symmetry.space_group_name_H-M   'P 1'
#
loop_
_entity.id
_entity.type
_entity.pdbx_description
1 polymer ?
#
loop_
_entity_poly.entity_id
_entity_poly.type
_entity_poly.pdbx_seq_one_letter_code
_entity_poly.pdbx_strand_id
1 'polypeptide(L)'
;MIMDKDTFIGFACSYTPLALVHAAGFTPCRILPDGDCPDQAGHLLHDNLCPHVKRILDRALSRQIPDLTGMIFMNSCDAMRRLYDAWQVARPDIPCILVDLPTTVSERNIAFFFGELQRLAGVLEKWGGARLDPEKLAASLQLFARLAGQFEKIRARVQAGDLRNGATMLQAAYLKASVTAPEPMIGELETLLSQESAGQADDGVPVYLFGNVLPETDAFALFAECGARIVGEDLCTGSRLFTEIRVDDDSPDSLPDSLLKNYAKGLLNRQPCARTMISDRPGELAADIIRAARLSGAKGVIGHTVKFCDPYIARIPNIRAALKQEGIPFLMLEGDCTVRSIGQQKTRIEAFIEMLR
;
A
#
# COMPACT_ATOMS: atom_id res chain seq x y z
N MET A 1 18.61 -28.57 -10.76
CA MET A 1 17.82 -27.92 -9.70
C MET A 1 16.65 -27.25 -10.41
N ILE A 2 15.49 -27.90 -10.38
CA ILE A 2 14.27 -27.40 -11.03
C ILE A 2 13.91 -26.12 -10.27
N MET A 3 13.90 -24.97 -10.95
CA MET A 3 13.36 -23.75 -10.37
C MET A 3 11.90 -24.04 -10.09
N ASP A 4 11.58 -24.15 -8.79
CA ASP A 4 10.22 -24.38 -8.34
C ASP A 4 9.32 -23.26 -8.84
N LYS A 5 8.14 -23.67 -9.31
CA LYS A 5 7.03 -22.80 -9.69
C LYS A 5 6.82 -21.79 -8.57
N ASP A 6 6.89 -20.49 -8.87
CA ASP A 6 6.63 -19.44 -7.90
C ASP A 6 5.38 -19.76 -7.08
N THR A 7 5.57 -19.96 -5.79
CA THR A 7 4.48 -20.32 -4.88
C THR A 7 3.97 -19.03 -4.25
N PHE A 8 2.78 -18.57 -4.66
CA PHE A 8 2.26 -17.27 -4.26
C PHE A 8 1.39 -17.32 -3.00
N ILE A 9 1.59 -16.36 -2.11
CA ILE A 9 0.66 -16.02 -1.03
C ILE A 9 -0.01 -14.69 -1.36
N GLY A 10 -1.34 -14.73 -1.51
CA GLY A 10 -2.14 -13.55 -1.78
C GLY A 10 -2.25 -12.62 -0.58
N PHE A 11 -2.33 -11.31 -0.82
CA PHE A 11 -2.63 -10.31 0.22
C PHE A 11 -3.35 -9.09 -0.37
N ALA A 12 -3.99 -8.28 0.48
CA ALA A 12 -4.73 -7.09 0.04
C ALA A 12 -4.30 -5.80 0.75
N CYS A 13 -3.86 -5.87 2.00
CA CYS A 13 -3.52 -4.71 2.82
C CYS A 13 -2.02 -4.42 2.83
N SER A 14 -1.64 -3.14 2.79
CA SER A 14 -0.23 -2.73 2.87
C SER A 14 0.44 -3.04 4.22
N TYR A 15 -0.31 -3.39 5.27
CA TYR A 15 0.23 -3.85 6.55
C TYR A 15 0.60 -5.34 6.59
N THR A 16 0.41 -6.06 5.49
CA THR A 16 0.83 -7.47 5.40
C THR A 16 2.36 -7.57 5.59
N PRO A 17 2.84 -8.47 6.46
CA PRO A 17 4.26 -8.61 6.77
C PRO A 17 5.02 -9.36 5.66
N LEU A 18 5.33 -8.65 4.55
CA LEU A 18 5.87 -9.25 3.32
C LEU A 18 7.19 -9.98 3.56
N ALA A 19 8.08 -9.44 4.41
CA ALA A 19 9.36 -10.08 4.72
C ALA A 19 9.17 -11.43 5.44
N LEU A 20 8.13 -11.58 6.27
CA LEU A 20 7.80 -12.85 6.92
C LEU A 20 7.31 -13.90 5.89
N VAL A 21 6.45 -13.47 4.96
CA VAL A 21 5.97 -14.32 3.85
C VAL A 21 7.13 -14.81 3.00
N HIS A 22 8.04 -13.90 2.64
CA HIS A 22 9.22 -14.22 1.85
C HIS A 22 10.20 -15.12 2.59
N ALA A 23 10.44 -14.89 3.89
CA ALA A 23 11.30 -15.74 4.72
C ALA A 23 10.76 -17.18 4.83
N ALA A 24 9.45 -17.37 4.74
CA ALA A 24 8.82 -18.69 4.66
C ALA A 24 8.98 -19.38 3.28
N GLY A 25 9.57 -18.69 2.29
CA GLY A 25 9.83 -19.25 0.95
C GLY A 25 8.71 -19.00 -0.06
N PHE A 26 7.81 -18.05 0.21
CA PHE A 26 6.73 -17.69 -0.70
C PHE A 26 6.97 -16.31 -1.34
N THR A 27 6.45 -16.13 -2.54
CA THR A 27 6.37 -14.80 -3.18
C THR A 27 5.07 -14.12 -2.76
N PRO A 28 5.11 -12.96 -2.05
CA PRO A 28 3.93 -12.18 -1.77
C PRO A 28 3.29 -11.68 -3.08
N CYS A 29 1.99 -11.89 -3.25
CA CYS A 29 1.25 -11.48 -4.44
C CYS A 29 0.03 -10.65 -4.05
N ARG A 30 0.05 -9.36 -4.36
CA ARG A 30 -1.05 -8.46 -4.01
C ARG A 30 -2.24 -8.65 -4.94
N ILE A 31 -3.40 -8.90 -4.36
CA ILE A 31 -4.66 -8.92 -5.11
C ILE A 31 -5.28 -7.54 -5.04
N LEU A 32 -5.36 -6.86 -6.19
CA LEU A 32 -5.91 -5.52 -6.34
C LEU A 32 -7.21 -5.55 -7.14
N PRO A 33 -8.06 -4.52 -7.04
CA PRO A 33 -9.20 -4.32 -7.93
C PRO A 33 -8.79 -4.36 -9.40
N ASP A 34 -9.69 -4.85 -10.24
CA ASP A 34 -9.60 -4.79 -11.69
C ASP A 34 -10.95 -4.33 -12.24
N GLY A 35 -10.94 -3.33 -13.12
CA GLY A 35 -12.15 -2.71 -13.68
C GLY A 35 -12.93 -3.62 -14.60
N ASP A 36 -12.28 -4.61 -15.22
CA ASP A 36 -12.85 -5.48 -16.25
C ASP A 36 -13.51 -6.75 -15.66
N CYS A 37 -13.47 -6.94 -14.35
CA CYS A 37 -14.14 -8.08 -13.72
C CYS A 37 -15.66 -7.92 -13.68
N PRO A 38 -16.41 -9.01 -13.94
CA PRO A 38 -17.88 -9.02 -13.74
C PRO A 38 -18.26 -8.69 -12.30
N ASP A 39 -19.34 -7.94 -12.09
CA ASP A 39 -19.86 -7.61 -10.77
C ASP A 39 -20.64 -8.79 -10.18
N GLN A 40 -20.03 -9.56 -9.30
CA GLN A 40 -20.58 -10.77 -8.67
C GLN A 40 -20.55 -10.68 -7.12
N ALA A 41 -19.75 -9.79 -6.57
CA ALA A 41 -19.55 -9.70 -5.11
C ALA A 41 -20.82 -9.34 -4.34
N GLY A 42 -21.79 -8.70 -4.98
CA GLY A 42 -23.09 -8.32 -4.40
C GLY A 42 -23.92 -9.51 -3.88
N HIS A 43 -23.62 -10.74 -4.29
CA HIS A 43 -24.23 -11.93 -3.73
C HIS A 43 -23.73 -12.31 -2.33
N LEU A 44 -22.54 -11.85 -1.96
CA LEU A 44 -21.87 -12.19 -0.69
C LEU A 44 -21.55 -10.97 0.17
N LEU A 45 -21.46 -9.78 -0.42
CA LEU A 45 -21.13 -8.54 0.24
C LEU A 45 -22.22 -7.49 0.07
N HIS A 46 -22.53 -6.77 1.15
CA HIS A 46 -23.51 -5.70 1.14
C HIS A 46 -23.08 -4.53 0.25
N ASP A 47 -24.03 -3.83 -0.37
CA ASP A 47 -23.77 -2.74 -1.31
C ASP A 47 -22.99 -1.57 -0.71
N ASN A 48 -23.16 -1.30 0.58
CA ASN A 48 -22.48 -0.22 1.29
C ASN A 48 -21.03 -0.57 1.71
N LEU A 49 -20.50 -1.73 1.31
CA LEU A 49 -19.08 -2.02 1.48
C LEU A 49 -18.25 -1.37 0.37
N CYS A 50 -17.01 -0.99 0.71
CA CYS A 50 -16.18 -0.24 -0.21
C CYS A 50 -15.86 -1.04 -1.51
N PRO A 51 -15.79 -0.37 -2.67
CA PRO A 51 -15.49 -1.00 -3.96
C PRO A 51 -14.21 -1.82 -3.98
N HIS A 52 -13.21 -1.46 -3.19
CA HIS A 52 -11.94 -2.18 -3.12
C HIS A 52 -12.15 -3.67 -2.77
N VAL A 53 -12.87 -3.97 -1.70
CA VAL A 53 -13.11 -5.36 -1.27
C VAL A 53 -14.06 -6.10 -2.20
N LYS A 54 -15.05 -5.40 -2.77
CA LYS A 54 -15.99 -5.97 -3.73
C LYS A 54 -15.25 -6.41 -5.00
N ARG A 55 -14.41 -5.57 -5.58
CA ARG A 55 -13.65 -5.87 -6.78
C ARG A 55 -12.59 -6.97 -6.57
N ILE A 56 -11.97 -7.06 -5.40
CA ILE A 56 -11.11 -8.20 -5.07
C ILE A 56 -11.91 -9.50 -5.06
N LEU A 57 -13.10 -9.49 -4.48
CA LEU A 57 -13.98 -10.66 -4.45
C LEU A 57 -14.49 -11.03 -5.86
N ASP A 58 -14.84 -10.05 -6.69
CA ASP A 58 -15.22 -10.25 -8.10
C ASP A 58 -14.13 -11.02 -8.86
N ARG A 59 -12.86 -10.61 -8.71
CA ARG A 59 -11.72 -11.30 -9.31
C ARG A 59 -11.58 -12.73 -8.81
N ALA A 60 -11.81 -12.95 -7.52
CA ALA A 60 -11.74 -14.29 -6.93
C ALA A 60 -12.85 -15.21 -7.47
N LEU A 61 -14.08 -14.70 -7.56
CA LEU A 61 -15.24 -15.42 -8.10
C LEU A 61 -15.09 -15.73 -9.60
N SER A 62 -14.55 -14.77 -10.36
CA SER A 62 -14.28 -14.91 -11.80
C SER A 62 -13.00 -15.70 -12.11
N ARG A 63 -12.29 -16.20 -11.08
CA ARG A 63 -11.00 -16.89 -11.21
C ARG A 63 -9.93 -16.09 -11.97
N GLN A 64 -9.98 -14.76 -11.87
CA GLN A 64 -9.02 -13.82 -12.47
C GLN A 64 -7.91 -13.42 -11.47
N ILE A 65 -7.52 -14.36 -10.64
CA ILE A 65 -6.40 -14.23 -9.70
C ILE A 65 -5.37 -15.33 -9.99
N PRO A 66 -4.09 -15.10 -9.66
CA PRO A 66 -3.07 -16.16 -9.78
C PRO A 66 -3.43 -17.40 -8.94
N ASP A 67 -2.77 -18.52 -9.23
CA ASP A 67 -2.82 -19.70 -8.38
C ASP A 67 -2.15 -19.36 -7.04
N LEU A 68 -2.94 -19.35 -5.97
CA LEU A 68 -2.48 -19.00 -4.63
C LEU A 68 -2.42 -20.23 -3.74
N THR A 69 -1.34 -20.37 -2.99
CA THR A 69 -1.22 -21.37 -1.92
C THR A 69 -2.06 -20.98 -0.69
N GLY A 70 -2.28 -19.68 -0.48
CA GLY A 70 -3.11 -19.14 0.59
C GLY A 70 -3.32 -17.65 0.44
N MET A 71 -4.23 -17.09 1.25
CA MET A 71 -4.55 -15.66 1.24
C MET A 71 -4.49 -15.06 2.64
N ILE A 72 -3.76 -13.95 2.79
CA ILE A 72 -3.64 -13.21 4.05
C ILE A 72 -4.54 -11.98 4.01
N PHE A 73 -5.46 -11.89 4.94
CA PHE A 73 -6.27 -10.72 5.22
C PHE A 73 -5.79 -10.05 6.51
N MET A 74 -5.69 -8.73 6.50
CA MET A 74 -5.43 -7.95 7.71
C MET A 74 -6.76 -7.41 8.24
N ASN A 75 -7.05 -7.59 9.52
CA ASN A 75 -8.21 -6.99 10.18
C ASN A 75 -8.00 -5.46 10.31
N SER A 76 -7.86 -4.80 9.17
CA SER A 76 -7.56 -3.37 9.06
C SER A 76 -8.81 -2.48 8.99
N CYS A 77 -9.98 -3.02 8.64
CA CYS A 77 -11.27 -2.35 8.66
C CYS A 77 -12.41 -3.39 8.57
N ASP A 78 -13.64 -2.97 8.78
CA ASP A 78 -14.79 -3.89 8.70
C ASP A 78 -14.94 -4.51 7.29
N ALA A 79 -14.75 -3.71 6.25
CA ALA A 79 -14.83 -4.21 4.86
C ALA A 79 -13.83 -5.35 4.60
N MET A 80 -12.59 -5.26 5.10
CA MET A 80 -11.58 -6.33 4.96
C MET A 80 -11.95 -7.58 5.75
N ARG A 81 -12.60 -7.43 6.92
CA ARG A 81 -13.13 -8.55 7.69
C ARG A 81 -14.25 -9.24 6.93
N ARG A 82 -15.19 -8.49 6.35
CA ARG A 82 -16.26 -9.05 5.51
C ARG A 82 -15.71 -9.74 4.25
N LEU A 83 -14.65 -9.20 3.66
CA LEU A 83 -13.97 -9.87 2.55
C LEU A 83 -13.38 -11.22 2.97
N TYR A 84 -12.77 -11.31 4.15
CA TYR A 84 -12.29 -12.59 4.69
C TYR A 84 -13.42 -13.60 4.86
N ASP A 85 -14.56 -13.20 5.45
CA ASP A 85 -15.72 -14.09 5.63
C ASP A 85 -16.26 -14.56 4.26
N ALA A 86 -16.42 -13.63 3.31
CA ALA A 86 -16.91 -13.94 1.96
C ALA A 86 -15.94 -14.80 1.14
N TRP A 87 -14.62 -14.62 1.33
CA TRP A 87 -13.59 -15.42 0.66
C TRP A 87 -13.68 -16.89 0.99
N GLN A 88 -13.94 -17.24 2.24
CA GLN A 88 -14.08 -18.65 2.66
C GLN A 88 -15.24 -19.36 1.95
N VAL A 89 -16.28 -18.62 1.57
CA VAL A 89 -17.42 -19.12 0.78
C VAL A 89 -17.11 -19.13 -0.71
N ALA A 90 -16.48 -18.06 -1.22
CA ALA A 90 -16.21 -17.90 -2.66
C ALA A 90 -15.06 -18.80 -3.13
N ARG A 91 -14.05 -19.02 -2.29
CA ARG A 91 -12.82 -19.75 -2.63
C ARG A 91 -12.41 -20.71 -1.49
N PRO A 92 -13.25 -21.72 -1.18
CA PRO A 92 -12.92 -22.73 -0.17
C PRO A 92 -11.67 -23.57 -0.53
N ASP A 93 -11.28 -23.55 -1.79
CA ASP A 93 -10.09 -24.19 -2.35
C ASP A 93 -8.79 -23.44 -1.99
N ILE A 94 -8.86 -22.16 -1.63
CA ILE A 94 -7.70 -21.35 -1.22
C ILE A 94 -7.79 -21.06 0.27
N PRO A 95 -6.97 -21.69 1.11
CA PRO A 95 -6.98 -21.43 2.54
C PRO A 95 -6.64 -19.98 2.84
N CYS A 96 -7.25 -19.41 3.88
CA CYS A 96 -7.01 -18.03 4.23
C CYS A 96 -6.89 -17.81 5.73
N ILE A 97 -6.24 -16.71 6.10
CA ILE A 97 -6.05 -16.29 7.49
C ILE A 97 -6.41 -14.81 7.64
N LEU A 98 -7.11 -14.47 8.73
CA LEU A 98 -7.27 -13.11 9.19
C LEU A 98 -6.25 -12.81 10.28
N VAL A 99 -5.39 -11.83 10.06
CA VAL A 99 -4.37 -11.35 11.01
C VAL A 99 -4.90 -10.07 11.66
N ASP A 100 -4.97 -10.06 12.98
CA ASP A 100 -5.45 -8.90 13.70
C ASP A 100 -4.40 -7.78 13.74
N LEU A 101 -4.81 -6.57 13.36
CA LEU A 101 -3.97 -5.38 13.33
C LEU A 101 -4.42 -4.39 14.40
N PRO A 102 -3.57 -4.07 15.41
CA PRO A 102 -3.87 -3.02 16.38
C PRO A 102 -4.09 -1.66 15.73
N THR A 103 -4.99 -0.86 16.30
CA THR A 103 -5.25 0.52 15.82
C THR A 103 -4.22 1.53 16.31
N THR A 104 -3.59 1.23 17.45
CA THR A 104 -2.71 2.15 18.16
C THR A 104 -1.39 1.47 18.48
N VAL A 105 -0.35 2.25 18.72
CA VAL A 105 0.98 1.76 19.10
C VAL A 105 1.14 1.87 20.61
N SER A 106 1.44 0.75 21.26
CA SER A 106 1.82 0.64 22.68
C SER A 106 2.58 -0.67 22.86
N GLU A 107 3.31 -0.82 23.97
CA GLU A 107 4.00 -2.08 24.28
C GLU A 107 3.05 -3.29 24.29
N ARG A 108 1.84 -3.12 24.83
CA ARG A 108 0.79 -4.15 24.83
C ARG A 108 0.37 -4.52 23.40
N ASN A 109 0.19 -3.53 22.54
CA ASN A 109 -0.24 -3.75 21.16
C ASN A 109 0.89 -4.35 20.31
N ILE A 110 2.15 -3.98 20.59
CA ILE A 110 3.32 -4.61 19.97
C ILE A 110 3.40 -6.10 20.37
N ALA A 111 3.24 -6.41 21.66
CA ALA A 111 3.22 -7.80 22.14
C ALA A 111 2.07 -8.61 21.54
N PHE A 112 0.87 -8.01 21.43
CA PHE A 112 -0.27 -8.65 20.77
C PHE A 112 0.01 -8.93 19.29
N PHE A 113 0.51 -7.93 18.55
CA PHE A 113 0.78 -8.07 17.13
C PHE A 113 1.95 -9.04 16.86
N PHE A 114 2.94 -9.09 17.74
CA PHE A 114 3.98 -10.11 17.71
C PHE A 114 3.39 -11.53 17.78
N GLY A 115 2.43 -11.78 18.71
CA GLY A 115 1.71 -13.06 18.78
C GLY A 115 0.95 -13.39 17.50
N GLU A 116 0.36 -12.39 16.84
CA GLU A 116 -0.29 -12.56 15.53
C GLU A 116 0.71 -12.93 14.44
N LEU A 117 1.91 -12.33 14.43
CA LEU A 117 2.97 -12.69 13.48
C LEU A 117 3.51 -14.12 13.74
N GLN A 118 3.63 -14.56 15.00
CA GLN A 118 3.96 -15.95 15.33
C GLN A 118 2.88 -16.91 14.83
N ARG A 119 1.59 -16.58 15.02
CA ARG A 119 0.46 -17.35 14.50
C ARG A 119 0.50 -17.45 12.98
N LEU A 120 0.76 -16.34 12.30
CA LEU A 120 0.92 -16.31 10.84
C LEU A 120 2.09 -17.19 10.38
N ALA A 121 3.25 -17.12 11.03
CA ALA A 121 4.40 -17.97 10.71
C ALA A 121 4.03 -19.46 10.78
N GLY A 122 3.34 -19.90 11.83
CA GLY A 122 2.86 -21.27 11.96
C GLY A 122 1.81 -21.67 10.91
N VAL A 123 1.03 -20.72 10.38
CA VAL A 123 0.09 -20.98 9.27
C VAL A 123 0.85 -21.11 7.95
N LEU A 124 1.83 -20.25 7.69
CA LEU A 124 2.67 -20.33 6.48
C LEU A 124 3.42 -21.68 6.42
N GLU A 125 3.94 -22.16 7.56
CA GLU A 125 4.57 -23.49 7.66
C GLU A 125 3.57 -24.60 7.28
N LYS A 126 2.32 -24.54 7.76
CA LYS A 126 1.27 -25.52 7.42
C LYS A 126 0.87 -25.46 5.93
N TRP A 127 0.99 -24.32 5.29
CA TRP A 127 0.72 -24.16 3.86
C TRP A 127 1.88 -24.63 2.96
N GLY A 128 2.92 -25.23 3.55
CA GLY A 128 4.06 -25.79 2.83
C GLY A 128 5.30 -24.91 2.81
N GLY A 129 5.28 -23.78 3.52
CA GLY A 129 6.44 -22.94 3.72
C GLY A 129 7.48 -23.56 4.65
N ALA A 130 8.67 -22.98 4.65
CA ALA A 130 9.70 -23.34 5.60
C ALA A 130 9.32 -22.86 7.01
N ARG A 131 9.74 -23.62 8.01
CA ARG A 131 9.69 -23.14 9.41
C ARG A 131 10.43 -21.81 9.51
N LEU A 132 9.89 -20.90 10.33
CA LEU A 132 10.50 -19.60 10.55
C LEU A 132 11.95 -19.77 11.06
N ASP A 133 12.88 -19.24 10.26
CA ASP A 133 14.30 -19.21 10.52
C ASP A 133 14.72 -17.74 10.70
N PRO A 134 15.35 -17.37 11.83
CA PRO A 134 15.78 -16.00 12.09
C PRO A 134 16.73 -15.43 11.04
N GLU A 135 17.65 -16.24 10.54
CA GLU A 135 18.61 -15.81 9.52
C GLU A 135 17.89 -15.49 8.20
N LYS A 136 16.94 -16.33 7.79
CA LYS A 136 16.10 -16.08 6.61
C LYS A 136 15.19 -14.85 6.81
N LEU A 137 14.64 -14.66 8.01
CA LEU A 137 13.86 -13.45 8.31
C LEU A 137 14.73 -12.20 8.25
N ALA A 138 15.93 -12.23 8.84
CA ALA A 138 16.89 -11.12 8.78
C ALA A 138 17.27 -10.80 7.33
N ALA A 139 17.60 -11.81 6.52
CA ALA A 139 17.93 -11.65 5.11
C ALA A 139 16.74 -11.03 4.33
N SER A 140 15.51 -11.54 4.58
CA SER A 140 14.30 -10.99 3.96
C SER A 140 14.04 -9.53 4.36
N LEU A 141 14.21 -9.18 5.63
CA LEU A 141 14.07 -7.80 6.11
C LEU A 141 15.08 -6.87 5.43
N GLN A 142 16.34 -7.27 5.33
CA GLN A 142 17.39 -6.50 4.61
C GLN A 142 17.03 -6.33 3.12
N LEU A 143 16.50 -7.38 2.50
CA LEU A 143 16.11 -7.35 1.10
C LEU A 143 14.94 -6.37 0.85
N PHE A 144 13.90 -6.40 1.70
CA PHE A 144 12.79 -5.44 1.61
C PHE A 144 13.22 -4.02 1.97
N ALA A 145 14.16 -3.82 2.91
CA ALA A 145 14.76 -2.52 3.18
C ALA A 145 15.52 -1.99 1.96
N ARG A 146 16.30 -2.84 1.27
CA ARG A 146 16.97 -2.48 0.01
C ARG A 146 15.97 -2.11 -1.08
N LEU A 147 14.88 -2.88 -1.25
CA LEU A 147 13.81 -2.57 -2.20
C LEU A 147 13.18 -1.20 -1.89
N ALA A 148 12.85 -0.93 -0.61
CA ALA A 148 12.31 0.36 -0.17
C ALA A 148 13.29 1.51 -0.46
N GLY A 149 14.59 1.29 -0.23
CA GLY A 149 15.63 2.28 -0.54
C GLY A 149 15.76 2.60 -2.03
N GLN A 150 15.55 1.63 -2.94
CA GLN A 150 15.51 1.91 -4.38
C GLN A 150 14.28 2.74 -4.74
N PHE A 151 13.11 2.42 -4.19
CA PHE A 151 11.92 3.23 -4.39
C PHE A 151 12.10 4.67 -3.87
N GLU A 152 12.77 4.86 -2.73
CA GLU A 152 13.06 6.20 -2.20
C GLU A 152 13.87 7.04 -3.19
N LYS A 153 14.90 6.45 -3.81
CA LYS A 153 15.69 7.12 -4.84
C LYS A 153 14.86 7.51 -6.07
N ILE A 154 13.94 6.61 -6.50
CA ILE A 154 13.05 6.93 -7.64
C ILE A 154 12.07 8.03 -7.25
N ARG A 155 11.48 7.98 -6.03
CA ARG A 155 10.62 9.06 -5.52
C ARG A 155 11.33 10.41 -5.53
N ALA A 156 12.58 10.45 -5.10
CA ALA A 156 13.38 11.69 -5.14
C ALA A 156 13.53 12.23 -6.58
N ARG A 157 13.77 11.38 -7.57
CA ARG A 157 13.83 11.78 -8.99
C ARG A 157 12.48 12.25 -9.54
N VAL A 158 11.38 11.58 -9.16
CA VAL A 158 10.01 12.03 -9.52
C VAL A 158 9.70 13.39 -8.91
N GLN A 159 10.04 13.59 -7.64
CA GLN A 159 9.87 14.86 -6.96
C GLN A 159 10.66 15.99 -7.64
N ALA A 160 11.91 15.72 -8.02
CA ALA A 160 12.77 16.66 -8.74
C ALA A 160 12.27 16.98 -10.17
N GLY A 161 11.37 16.15 -10.73
CA GLY A 161 10.93 16.28 -12.12
C GLY A 161 11.91 15.70 -13.15
N ASP A 162 12.86 14.87 -12.71
CA ASP A 162 13.91 14.30 -13.56
C ASP A 162 13.42 13.19 -14.48
N LEU A 163 12.23 12.67 -14.25
CA LEU A 163 11.67 11.55 -14.97
C LEU A 163 10.39 11.97 -15.71
N ARG A 164 10.38 11.83 -17.02
CA ARG A 164 9.17 12.05 -17.81
C ARG A 164 8.08 11.06 -17.42
N ASN A 165 6.85 11.54 -17.17
CA ASN A 165 5.73 10.75 -16.64
C ASN A 165 6.12 9.99 -15.37
N GLY A 166 6.98 10.58 -14.54
CA GLY A 166 7.62 9.90 -13.42
C GLY A 166 6.62 9.29 -12.42
N ALA A 167 5.51 9.97 -12.14
CA ALA A 167 4.48 9.45 -11.23
C ALA A 167 3.78 8.21 -11.80
N THR A 168 3.43 8.20 -13.10
CA THR A 168 2.83 7.04 -13.78
C THR A 168 3.79 5.86 -13.80
N MET A 169 5.07 6.10 -14.11
CA MET A 169 6.11 5.10 -14.12
C MET A 169 6.36 4.51 -12.72
N LEU A 170 6.41 5.36 -11.71
CA LEU A 170 6.57 4.93 -10.31
C LEU A 170 5.38 4.06 -9.86
N GLN A 171 4.14 4.44 -10.21
CA GLN A 171 2.96 3.64 -9.93
C GLN A 171 3.02 2.26 -10.61
N ALA A 172 3.43 2.20 -11.87
CA ALA A 172 3.63 0.93 -12.57
C ALA A 172 4.69 0.05 -11.87
N ALA A 173 5.78 0.65 -11.41
CA ALA A 173 6.82 -0.05 -10.65
C ALA A 173 6.29 -0.60 -9.30
N TYR A 174 5.49 0.18 -8.57
CA TYR A 174 4.84 -0.29 -7.33
C TYR A 174 3.90 -1.48 -7.58
N LEU A 175 3.07 -1.40 -8.62
CA LEU A 175 2.16 -2.49 -8.97
C LEU A 175 2.94 -3.77 -9.30
N LYS A 176 3.98 -3.66 -10.14
CA LYS A 176 4.84 -4.78 -10.50
C LYS A 176 5.54 -5.38 -9.27
N ALA A 177 6.13 -4.54 -8.41
CA ALA A 177 6.79 -4.98 -7.19
C ALA A 177 5.84 -5.64 -6.19
N SER A 178 4.54 -5.33 -6.24
CA SER A 178 3.55 -5.93 -5.34
C SER A 178 3.18 -7.38 -5.69
N VAL A 179 3.62 -7.88 -6.85
CA VAL A 179 3.35 -9.25 -7.36
C VAL A 179 4.62 -9.98 -7.80
N THR A 180 5.79 -9.38 -7.59
CA THR A 180 7.10 -9.91 -8.02
C THR A 180 7.98 -10.11 -6.79
N ALA A 181 8.82 -11.13 -6.79
CA ALA A 181 9.85 -11.32 -5.77
C ALA A 181 10.77 -10.09 -5.68
N PRO A 182 11.27 -9.73 -4.49
CA PRO A 182 12.03 -8.49 -4.32
C PRO A 182 13.38 -8.48 -5.05
N GLU A 183 14.05 -9.63 -5.25
CA GLU A 183 15.36 -9.70 -5.89
C GLU A 183 15.35 -9.22 -7.35
N PRO A 184 14.52 -9.80 -8.26
CA PRO A 184 14.45 -9.31 -9.63
C PRO A 184 13.96 -7.86 -9.70
N MET A 185 13.05 -7.45 -8.79
CA MET A 185 12.53 -6.10 -8.78
C MET A 185 13.58 -5.06 -8.41
N ILE A 186 14.50 -5.36 -7.49
CA ILE A 186 15.62 -4.49 -7.16
C ILE A 186 16.48 -4.23 -8.41
N GLY A 187 16.83 -5.29 -9.18
CA GLY A 187 17.61 -5.15 -10.40
C GLY A 187 16.92 -4.27 -11.48
N GLU A 188 15.60 -4.40 -11.60
CA GLU A 188 14.83 -3.54 -12.52
C GLU A 188 14.84 -2.07 -12.07
N LEU A 189 14.67 -1.80 -10.76
CA LEU A 189 14.72 -0.44 -10.22
C LEU A 189 16.12 0.18 -10.35
N GLU A 190 17.18 -0.62 -10.17
CA GLU A 190 18.56 -0.18 -10.40
C GLU A 190 18.78 0.19 -11.88
N THR A 191 18.23 -0.58 -12.80
CA THR A 191 18.25 -0.26 -14.25
C THR A 191 17.50 1.04 -14.53
N LEU A 192 16.33 1.23 -13.93
CA LEU A 192 15.54 2.46 -14.06
C LEU A 192 16.30 3.68 -13.51
N LEU A 193 16.99 3.52 -12.37
CA LEU A 193 17.81 4.57 -11.78
C LEU A 193 19.04 4.93 -12.59
N SER A 194 19.59 4.00 -13.40
CA SER A 194 20.73 4.25 -14.28
C SER A 194 20.37 5.02 -15.56
N GLN A 195 19.08 5.16 -15.89
CA GLN A 195 18.66 5.94 -17.05
C GLN A 195 18.99 7.42 -16.87
N GLU A 196 19.48 8.06 -17.91
CA GLU A 196 19.77 9.49 -17.90
C GLU A 196 18.49 10.31 -17.64
N SER A 197 18.68 11.46 -17.03
CA SER A 197 17.58 12.42 -16.83
C SER A 197 16.98 12.81 -18.17
N ALA A 198 15.67 12.86 -18.28
CA ALA A 198 14.96 13.13 -19.53
C ALA A 198 15.17 14.57 -20.09
N GLY A 199 15.97 15.38 -19.42
CA GLY A 199 16.40 16.72 -19.87
C GLY A 199 15.30 17.77 -19.97
N GLN A 200 14.03 17.40 -19.83
CA GLN A 200 12.90 18.33 -19.84
C GLN A 200 12.02 18.06 -18.62
N ALA A 201 12.02 18.99 -17.69
CA ALA A 201 11.17 18.94 -16.51
C ALA A 201 9.69 18.82 -16.92
N ASP A 202 8.93 18.08 -16.17
CA ASP A 202 7.48 18.06 -16.27
C ASP A 202 6.92 19.41 -15.79
N ASP A 203 6.31 20.18 -16.70
CA ASP A 203 5.84 21.57 -16.46
C ASP A 203 4.52 21.64 -15.64
N GLY A 204 3.99 20.51 -15.22
CA GLY A 204 2.75 20.43 -14.44
C GLY A 204 2.83 21.15 -13.09
N VAL A 205 1.68 21.62 -12.60
CA VAL A 205 1.57 22.20 -11.25
C VAL A 205 1.88 21.15 -10.19
N PRO A 206 2.86 21.37 -9.29
CA PRO A 206 3.25 20.37 -8.30
C PRO A 206 2.13 20.17 -7.26
N VAL A 207 1.68 18.92 -7.10
CA VAL A 207 0.66 18.52 -6.13
C VAL A 207 1.10 17.29 -5.34
N TYR A 208 0.68 17.21 -4.08
CA TYR A 208 0.82 16.03 -3.25
C TYR A 208 -0.47 15.21 -3.25
N LEU A 209 -0.38 13.90 -3.49
CA LEU A 209 -1.52 12.98 -3.54
C LEU A 209 -1.55 12.07 -2.31
N PHE A 210 -2.65 12.04 -1.56
CA PHE A 210 -2.81 11.05 -0.49
C PHE A 210 -4.12 10.30 -0.60
N GLY A 211 -4.18 9.12 -0.01
CA GLY A 211 -5.43 8.36 -0.01
C GLY A 211 -5.29 6.88 0.31
N ASN A 212 -6.28 6.11 -0.14
CA ASN A 212 -6.28 4.67 0.03
C ASN A 212 -5.75 3.95 -1.22
N VAL A 213 -6.61 3.33 -2.01
CA VAL A 213 -6.22 2.54 -3.18
C VAL A 213 -6.53 3.28 -4.47
N LEU A 214 -5.54 3.39 -5.33
CA LEU A 214 -5.64 3.88 -6.70
C LEU A 214 -4.70 3.04 -7.56
N PRO A 215 -5.14 1.83 -7.99
CA PRO A 215 -4.23 0.86 -8.59
C PRO A 215 -3.84 1.20 -10.04
N GLU A 216 -4.73 1.84 -10.81
CA GLU A 216 -4.56 2.00 -12.23
C GLU A 216 -3.55 3.11 -12.58
N THR A 217 -2.56 2.80 -13.41
CA THR A 217 -1.55 3.76 -13.88
C THR A 217 -2.15 4.89 -14.71
N ASP A 218 -3.23 4.60 -15.44
CA ASP A 218 -3.93 5.59 -16.27
C ASP A 218 -4.57 6.72 -15.45
N ALA A 219 -4.86 6.46 -14.16
CA ALA A 219 -5.30 7.52 -13.25
C ALA A 219 -4.20 8.58 -13.04
N PHE A 220 -2.93 8.16 -12.99
CA PHE A 220 -1.80 9.08 -12.88
C PHE A 220 -1.55 9.82 -14.20
N ALA A 221 -1.73 9.16 -15.34
CA ALA A 221 -1.68 9.82 -16.64
C ALA A 221 -2.77 10.90 -16.76
N LEU A 222 -3.98 10.63 -16.28
CA LEU A 222 -5.08 11.60 -16.26
C LEU A 222 -4.76 12.85 -15.41
N PHE A 223 -4.11 12.69 -14.25
CA PHE A 223 -3.66 13.84 -13.46
C PHE A 223 -2.68 14.71 -14.26
N ALA A 224 -1.74 14.09 -14.98
CA ALA A 224 -0.78 14.79 -15.85
C ALA A 224 -1.51 15.49 -17.01
N GLU A 225 -2.49 14.87 -17.66
CA GLU A 225 -3.34 15.49 -18.68
C GLU A 225 -4.09 16.71 -18.17
N CYS A 226 -4.51 16.72 -16.90
CA CYS A 226 -5.11 17.88 -16.25
C CYS A 226 -4.08 18.96 -15.87
N GLY A 227 -2.81 18.78 -16.19
CA GLY A 227 -1.73 19.72 -15.88
C GLY A 227 -1.21 19.64 -14.45
N ALA A 228 -1.47 18.53 -13.74
CA ALA A 228 -0.91 18.25 -12.42
C ALA A 228 0.40 17.47 -12.53
N ARG A 229 1.41 17.84 -11.76
CA ARG A 229 2.62 17.06 -11.53
C ARG A 229 2.59 16.49 -10.10
N ILE A 230 2.39 15.20 -9.95
CA ILE A 230 2.43 14.55 -8.64
C ILE A 230 3.89 14.49 -8.18
N VAL A 231 4.23 15.30 -7.17
CA VAL A 231 5.60 15.40 -6.62
C VAL A 231 5.83 14.53 -5.38
N GLY A 232 4.78 13.90 -4.89
CA GLY A 232 4.83 12.95 -3.79
C GLY A 232 3.45 12.34 -3.59
N GLU A 233 3.42 11.13 -3.03
CA GLU A 233 2.17 10.44 -2.75
C GLU A 233 2.24 9.61 -1.46
N ASP A 234 1.09 9.37 -0.85
CA ASP A 234 0.87 8.45 0.26
C ASP A 234 -0.38 7.61 0.00
N LEU A 235 -0.22 6.57 -0.82
CA LEU A 235 -1.29 5.66 -1.21
C LEU A 235 -1.04 4.24 -0.70
N CYS A 236 -2.11 3.49 -0.41
CA CYS A 236 -2.00 2.07 -0.08
C CYS A 236 -1.44 1.24 -1.25
N THR A 237 -1.64 1.69 -2.49
CA THR A 237 -1.13 1.07 -3.72
C THR A 237 0.22 1.65 -4.17
N GLY A 238 0.79 2.56 -3.41
CA GLY A 238 2.02 3.27 -3.69
C GLY A 238 3.03 3.14 -2.56
N SER A 239 3.62 4.26 -2.16
CA SER A 239 4.72 4.39 -1.21
C SER A 239 4.47 3.66 0.11
N ARG A 240 3.22 3.64 0.59
CA ARG A 240 2.89 3.03 1.89
C ARG A 240 3.21 1.54 1.95
N LEU A 241 3.19 0.80 0.83
CA LEU A 241 3.60 -0.61 0.81
C LEU A 241 5.12 -0.77 0.87
N PHE A 242 5.85 0.16 0.27
CA PHE A 242 7.31 0.11 0.08
C PHE A 242 8.05 1.16 0.91
N THR A 243 7.48 1.53 2.05
CA THR A 243 8.20 2.31 3.07
C THR A 243 9.13 1.38 3.85
N GLU A 244 10.33 1.83 4.16
CA GLU A 244 11.26 1.09 4.99
C GLU A 244 10.66 0.79 6.36
N ILE A 245 10.70 -0.46 6.77
CA ILE A 245 10.33 -0.90 8.10
C ILE A 245 11.60 -0.92 8.95
N ARG A 246 11.73 0.06 9.84
CA ARG A 246 12.87 0.10 10.76
C ARG A 246 12.74 -1.02 11.78
N VAL A 247 13.75 -1.86 11.83
CA VAL A 247 13.89 -2.93 12.80
C VAL A 247 15.08 -2.61 13.67
N ASP A 248 14.84 -2.27 14.94
CA ASP A 248 15.90 -1.95 15.89
C ASP A 248 16.76 -3.20 16.14
N ASP A 249 18.07 -3.06 15.99
CA ASP A 249 19.05 -4.15 16.17
C ASP A 249 19.63 -4.18 17.62
N ASP A 250 18.95 -3.47 18.54
CA ASP A 250 19.45 -3.18 19.89
C ASP A 250 19.43 -4.40 20.85
N SER A 251 19.17 -5.60 20.37
CA SER A 251 19.16 -6.78 21.22
C SER A 251 20.41 -7.63 20.99
N PRO A 252 21.32 -7.74 21.99
CA PRO A 252 22.47 -8.63 21.91
C PRO A 252 22.09 -10.12 21.88
N ASP A 253 20.82 -10.45 22.12
CA ASP A 253 20.27 -11.77 22.03
C ASP A 253 19.60 -11.97 20.66
N SER A 254 20.32 -12.62 19.75
CA SER A 254 19.84 -13.06 18.43
C SER A 254 18.78 -14.18 18.52
N LEU A 255 17.83 -14.06 19.43
CA LEU A 255 16.73 -14.98 19.56
C LEU A 255 15.69 -14.73 18.44
N PRO A 256 15.12 -15.76 17.82
CA PRO A 256 14.13 -15.66 16.76
C PRO A 256 12.97 -14.72 17.12
N ASP A 257 12.54 -14.78 18.37
CA ASP A 257 11.44 -14.01 18.90
C ASP A 257 11.74 -12.51 19.03
N SER A 258 13.00 -12.12 19.28
CA SER A 258 13.37 -10.71 19.38
C SER A 258 13.27 -10.01 18.02
N LEU A 259 13.79 -10.61 16.96
CA LEU A 259 13.74 -10.06 15.61
C LEU A 259 12.28 -9.95 15.10
N LEU A 260 11.46 -10.98 15.30
CA LEU A 260 10.05 -10.94 14.90
C LEU A 260 9.26 -9.89 15.70
N LYS A 261 9.57 -9.72 17.00
CA LYS A 261 8.96 -8.67 17.84
C LYS A 261 9.38 -7.27 17.38
N ASN A 262 10.66 -7.07 17.05
CA ASN A 262 11.15 -5.81 16.50
C ASN A 262 10.53 -5.51 15.13
N TYR A 263 10.31 -6.53 14.30
CA TYR A 263 9.58 -6.39 13.05
C TYR A 263 8.12 -5.97 13.29
N ALA A 264 7.42 -6.59 14.24
CA ALA A 264 6.07 -6.19 14.64
C ALA A 264 6.02 -4.72 15.11
N LYS A 265 7.00 -4.31 15.93
CA LYS A 265 7.18 -2.91 16.37
C LYS A 265 7.39 -1.97 15.19
N GLY A 266 8.28 -2.31 14.26
CA GLY A 266 8.56 -1.53 13.06
C GLY A 266 7.33 -1.37 12.15
N LEU A 267 6.56 -2.45 11.95
CA LEU A 267 5.30 -2.42 11.19
C LEU A 267 4.26 -1.49 11.80
N LEU A 268 4.13 -1.43 13.12
CA LEU A 268 3.17 -0.56 13.81
C LEU A 268 3.65 0.90 13.88
N ASN A 269 4.96 1.13 13.96
CA ASN A 269 5.54 2.47 14.07
C ASN A 269 5.78 3.19 12.72
N ARG A 270 5.51 2.53 11.60
CA ARG A 270 5.59 3.21 10.30
C ARG A 270 4.54 4.31 10.20
N GLN A 271 4.66 5.15 9.15
CA GLN A 271 3.66 6.20 8.87
C GLN A 271 2.24 5.64 8.95
N PRO A 272 1.35 6.22 9.80
CA PRO A 272 0.01 5.70 10.03
C PRO A 272 -0.86 5.87 8.77
N CYS A 273 -1.73 4.91 8.52
CA CYS A 273 -2.83 5.09 7.57
C CYS A 273 -4.08 5.64 8.30
N ALA A 274 -5.16 5.90 7.58
CA ALA A 274 -6.40 6.39 8.20
C ALA A 274 -6.98 5.44 9.28
N ARG A 275 -6.64 4.13 9.22
CA ARG A 275 -7.09 3.11 10.17
C ARG A 275 -6.25 3.08 11.45
N THR A 276 -4.96 3.36 11.34
CA THR A 276 -4.02 3.33 12.46
C THR A 276 -3.78 4.73 12.99
N MET A 277 -3.40 4.85 14.24
CA MET A 277 -3.05 6.13 14.85
C MET A 277 -2.03 5.93 15.98
N ILE A 278 -1.22 6.94 16.21
CA ILE A 278 -0.35 7.00 17.36
C ILE A 278 -1.19 7.53 18.53
N SER A 279 -1.24 6.78 19.63
CA SER A 279 -2.20 6.99 20.72
C SER A 279 -2.20 8.39 21.33
N ASP A 280 -1.02 8.97 21.43
CA ASP A 280 -0.77 10.30 22.00
C ASP A 280 -0.78 11.44 20.98
N ARG A 281 -0.95 11.12 19.67
CA ARG A 281 -0.92 12.08 18.56
C ARG A 281 -2.08 11.87 17.58
N PRO A 282 -3.32 12.15 17.97
CA PRO A 282 -4.50 11.86 17.14
C PRO A 282 -4.55 12.65 15.82
N GLY A 283 -3.80 13.75 15.70
CA GLY A 283 -3.67 14.55 14.48
C GLY A 283 -2.52 14.16 13.56
N GLU A 284 -1.76 13.12 13.87
CA GLU A 284 -0.53 12.75 13.18
C GLU A 284 -0.69 12.58 11.67
N LEU A 285 -1.76 11.93 11.21
CA LEU A 285 -2.01 11.74 9.78
C LEU A 285 -2.11 13.08 9.01
N ALA A 286 -2.81 14.07 9.57
CA ALA A 286 -2.91 15.40 8.96
C ALA A 286 -1.56 16.13 8.99
N ALA A 287 -0.83 16.03 10.11
CA ALA A 287 0.51 16.61 10.23
C ALA A 287 1.50 15.98 9.26
N ASP A 288 1.44 14.67 9.04
CA ASP A 288 2.28 13.97 8.07
C ASP A 288 1.99 14.43 6.64
N ILE A 289 0.71 14.55 6.27
CA ILE A 289 0.31 15.05 4.95
C ILE A 289 0.83 16.47 4.73
N ILE A 290 0.66 17.38 5.71
CA ILE A 290 1.14 18.76 5.64
C ILE A 290 2.67 18.79 5.49
N ARG A 291 3.39 18.02 6.31
CA ARG A 291 4.84 17.93 6.26
C ARG A 291 5.32 17.42 4.90
N ALA A 292 4.73 16.33 4.41
CA ALA A 292 5.10 15.73 3.13
C ALA A 292 4.80 16.67 1.95
N ALA A 293 3.65 17.34 1.94
CA ALA A 293 3.31 18.33 0.92
C ALA A 293 4.31 19.50 0.88
N ARG A 294 4.72 20.00 2.05
CA ARG A 294 5.73 21.07 2.14
C ARG A 294 7.10 20.62 1.69
N LEU A 295 7.55 19.44 2.15
CA LEU A 295 8.86 18.89 1.78
C LEU A 295 8.95 18.56 0.29
N SER A 296 7.85 18.16 -0.33
CA SER A 296 7.80 17.91 -1.77
C SER A 296 7.65 19.16 -2.63
N GLY A 297 7.45 20.33 -2.04
CA GLY A 297 7.23 21.58 -2.77
C GLY A 297 5.87 21.65 -3.46
N ALA A 298 4.88 20.89 -2.99
CA ALA A 298 3.54 20.90 -3.56
C ALA A 298 2.83 22.24 -3.32
N LYS A 299 2.18 22.79 -4.36
CA LYS A 299 1.32 23.98 -4.28
C LYS A 299 -0.07 23.67 -3.70
N GLY A 300 -0.50 22.41 -3.76
CA GLY A 300 -1.77 21.95 -3.24
C GLY A 300 -1.79 20.46 -2.97
N VAL A 301 -2.82 20.01 -2.27
CA VAL A 301 -3.00 18.62 -1.88
C VAL A 301 -4.26 18.05 -2.53
N ILE A 302 -4.15 16.88 -3.14
CA ILE A 302 -5.28 16.10 -3.65
C ILE A 302 -5.45 14.89 -2.75
N GLY A 303 -6.64 14.73 -2.16
CA GLY A 303 -7.02 13.51 -1.45
C GLY A 303 -7.86 12.62 -2.36
N HIS A 304 -7.58 11.31 -2.39
CA HIS A 304 -8.40 10.32 -3.07
C HIS A 304 -8.88 9.25 -2.09
N THR A 305 -10.19 8.97 -2.08
CA THR A 305 -10.75 7.86 -1.32
C THR A 305 -11.75 7.08 -2.17
N VAL A 306 -11.86 5.79 -1.90
CA VAL A 306 -12.96 5.01 -2.45
C VAL A 306 -14.23 5.23 -1.64
N LYS A 307 -15.38 5.15 -2.27
CA LYS A 307 -16.69 5.21 -1.61
C LYS A 307 -16.77 4.22 -0.45
N PHE A 308 -17.51 4.57 0.58
CA PHE A 308 -17.73 3.72 1.76
C PHE A 308 -16.44 3.31 2.51
N CYS A 309 -15.37 4.11 2.41
CA CYS A 309 -14.16 3.87 3.18
C CYS A 309 -14.24 4.57 4.53
N ASP A 310 -14.84 3.92 5.53
CA ASP A 310 -15.06 4.48 6.87
C ASP A 310 -13.80 5.08 7.49
N PRO A 311 -12.59 4.42 7.47
CA PRO A 311 -11.40 5.01 8.05
C PRO A 311 -11.04 6.37 7.46
N TYR A 312 -11.11 6.54 6.13
CA TYR A 312 -10.82 7.83 5.50
C TYR A 312 -11.95 8.84 5.71
N ILE A 313 -13.21 8.43 5.55
CA ILE A 313 -14.37 9.32 5.75
C ILE A 313 -14.31 9.95 7.15
N ALA A 314 -13.95 9.16 8.18
CA ALA A 314 -13.80 9.67 9.55
C ALA A 314 -12.63 10.66 9.72
N ARG A 315 -11.57 10.59 8.90
CA ARG A 315 -10.37 11.45 9.03
C ARG A 315 -10.41 12.69 8.17
N ILE A 316 -11.09 12.66 7.02
CA ILE A 316 -11.14 13.78 6.05
C ILE A 316 -11.53 15.12 6.68
N PRO A 317 -12.53 15.24 7.56
CA PRO A 317 -12.87 16.53 8.17
C PRO A 317 -11.70 17.18 8.91
N ASN A 318 -10.95 16.38 9.71
CA ASN A 318 -9.80 16.88 10.45
C ASN A 318 -8.63 17.23 9.52
N ILE A 319 -8.36 16.42 8.49
CA ILE A 319 -7.33 16.70 7.47
C ILE A 319 -7.66 18.00 6.75
N ARG A 320 -8.91 18.20 6.31
CA ARG A 320 -9.36 19.41 5.64
C ARG A 320 -9.20 20.65 6.53
N ALA A 321 -9.57 20.56 7.80
CA ALA A 321 -9.43 21.66 8.75
C ALA A 321 -7.95 22.05 8.96
N ALA A 322 -7.09 21.05 9.14
CA ALA A 322 -5.65 21.27 9.33
C ALA A 322 -4.99 21.88 8.08
N LEU A 323 -5.26 21.36 6.88
CA LEU A 323 -4.75 21.94 5.62
C LEU A 323 -5.23 23.39 5.42
N LYS A 324 -6.49 23.69 5.76
CA LYS A 324 -7.04 25.05 5.69
C LYS A 324 -6.33 26.00 6.67
N GLN A 325 -6.05 25.56 7.90
CA GLN A 325 -5.32 26.36 8.90
C GLN A 325 -3.90 26.70 8.43
N GLU A 326 -3.28 25.78 7.69
CA GLU A 326 -1.93 25.95 7.13
C GLU A 326 -1.90 26.65 5.76
N GLY A 327 -3.07 27.10 5.27
CA GLY A 327 -3.21 27.79 3.99
C GLY A 327 -2.92 26.93 2.77
N ILE A 328 -2.98 25.61 2.91
CA ILE A 328 -2.71 24.66 1.82
C ILE A 328 -4.02 24.35 1.08
N PRO A 329 -4.13 24.66 -0.23
CA PRO A 329 -5.28 24.29 -1.05
C PRO A 329 -5.52 22.78 -1.07
N PHE A 330 -6.79 22.38 -0.98
CA PHE A 330 -7.14 20.98 -0.88
C PHE A 330 -8.34 20.59 -1.75
N LEU A 331 -8.14 19.61 -2.63
CA LEU A 331 -9.19 18.95 -3.41
C LEU A 331 -9.42 17.53 -2.89
N MET A 332 -10.67 17.17 -2.59
CA MET A 332 -11.04 15.79 -2.24
C MET A 332 -11.79 15.13 -3.38
N LEU A 333 -11.29 13.97 -3.83
CA LEU A 333 -11.87 13.11 -4.84
C LEU A 333 -12.39 11.82 -4.18
N GLU A 334 -13.55 11.37 -4.62
CA GLU A 334 -14.15 10.10 -4.19
C GLU A 334 -14.49 9.26 -5.41
N GLY A 335 -14.09 7.99 -5.41
CA GLY A 335 -14.24 7.10 -6.55
C GLY A 335 -14.52 5.63 -6.18
N ASP A 336 -14.35 4.75 -7.15
CA ASP A 336 -14.58 3.31 -7.04
C ASP A 336 -13.34 2.45 -7.37
N CYS A 337 -12.16 3.00 -7.30
CA CYS A 337 -10.87 2.41 -7.67
C CYS A 337 -10.60 2.32 -9.18
N THR A 338 -11.42 2.88 -10.06
CA THR A 338 -11.23 2.81 -11.51
C THR A 338 -10.87 4.15 -12.13
N VAL A 339 -10.15 4.14 -13.27
CA VAL A 339 -9.86 5.35 -14.08
C VAL A 339 -11.17 6.03 -14.51
N ARG A 340 -12.21 5.25 -14.84
CA ARG A 340 -13.52 5.81 -15.22
C ARG A 340 -14.08 6.72 -14.13
N SER A 341 -13.94 6.32 -12.86
CA SER A 341 -14.38 7.11 -11.72
C SER A 341 -13.55 8.39 -11.56
N ILE A 342 -12.24 8.32 -11.75
CA ILE A 342 -11.36 9.50 -11.74
C ILE A 342 -11.66 10.41 -12.94
N GLY A 343 -11.91 9.84 -14.13
CA GLY A 343 -12.28 10.58 -15.33
C GLY A 343 -13.54 11.45 -15.15
N GLN A 344 -14.51 10.98 -14.35
CA GLN A 344 -15.68 11.78 -13.98
C GLN A 344 -15.33 13.00 -13.10
N GLN A 345 -14.15 13.02 -12.51
CA GLN A 345 -13.66 14.13 -11.69
C GLN A 345 -12.74 15.09 -12.47
N LYS A 346 -12.50 14.84 -13.77
CA LYS A 346 -11.53 15.58 -14.62
C LYS A 346 -11.71 17.09 -14.48
N THR A 347 -12.93 17.60 -14.69
CA THR A 347 -13.21 19.05 -14.59
C THR A 347 -12.88 19.64 -13.23
N ARG A 348 -13.08 18.88 -12.13
CA ARG A 348 -12.72 19.33 -10.78
C ARG A 348 -11.21 19.38 -10.59
N ILE A 349 -10.48 18.44 -11.17
CA ILE A 349 -9.01 18.43 -11.14
C ILE A 349 -8.50 19.62 -11.94
N GLU A 350 -8.98 19.83 -13.17
CA GLU A 350 -8.60 20.94 -14.03
C GLU A 350 -8.82 22.30 -13.32
N ALA A 351 -10.01 22.53 -12.78
CA ALA A 351 -10.33 23.75 -12.03
C ALA A 351 -9.42 23.95 -10.81
N PHE A 352 -9.08 22.88 -10.09
CA PHE A 352 -8.16 22.95 -8.97
C PHE A 352 -6.74 23.33 -9.41
N ILE A 353 -6.26 22.74 -10.51
CA ILE A 353 -4.95 23.03 -11.07
C ILE A 353 -4.86 24.47 -11.59
N GLU A 354 -5.91 24.98 -12.25
CA GLU A 354 -6.01 26.37 -12.67
C GLU A 354 -5.92 27.35 -11.48
N MET A 355 -6.57 27.02 -10.37
CA MET A 355 -6.51 27.83 -9.15
C MET A 355 -5.11 27.88 -8.52
N LEU A 356 -4.28 26.84 -8.75
CA LEU A 356 -2.92 26.74 -8.19
C LEU A 356 -1.84 27.42 -9.05
N ARG A 357 -2.15 27.77 -10.31
CA ARG A 357 -1.22 28.46 -11.24
C ARG A 357 -1.00 29.89 -10.79
#